data_0a4fa6659715cb7d3fc794cbd0a35151
#
_entry.id   0a4fa6659715cb7d3fc794cbd0a35151
#
_cell.length_a   1.000
_cell.length_b   1.000
_cell.length_c   1.000
_cell.angle_alpha   90.00
_cell.angle_beta   90.00
_cell.angle_gamma   90.00
#
_symmetry.space_group_name_H-M   'P 1'
#
loop_
_entity.id
_entity.type
_entity.pdbx_description
1 polymer ?
#
loop_
_entity_poly.entity_id
_entity_poly.type
_entity_poly.pdbx_seq_one_letter_code
_entity_poly.pdbx_strand_id
1 'polypeptide(L)'
;ILAKNTAVEHMIGGVPVTINIIDTPGHADFGGEVERVLRLADGCLLLVDAFDGPMPQTKFVLGKALELGLKPVVVVNKVDRPDARAQEVVHEVFDLLVELGAEDHALSFPVVYCSGREGWATRDINTKTTDMRAIFEAIVREVSPPEADPTKPLQALVTSLDYNEYVGRIGIGRVFAGVMKTGQQVTIIKRDGTTVSSKVQQILQFAGLKRVPVEQVSAGDLCALVGLTSVDIGDTVAAPENPVALPTVHVDEPTMTMLFKINDSPFCGQEGEFVTSRQIKERLERELEHNVAMRVAPGKTSDEFMVSGRGVLSLGILIETM
;
A
#
# COMPACT_ATOMS: atom_id res chain seq x y z
N ILE A 1 -7.54 -5.57 5.91
CA ILE A 1 -7.60 -4.61 4.77
C ILE A 1 -6.16 -4.30 4.41
N LEU A 2 -5.70 -4.79 3.27
CA LEU A 2 -4.34 -4.59 2.79
C LEU A 2 -4.38 -3.72 1.52
N ALA A 3 -3.31 -2.94 1.29
CA ALA A 3 -3.13 -2.22 0.04
C ALA A 3 -3.13 -3.20 -1.15
N LYS A 4 -3.82 -2.82 -2.22
CA LYS A 4 -3.89 -3.63 -3.43
C LYS A 4 -3.07 -2.98 -4.54
N ASN A 5 -2.24 -3.79 -5.18
CA ASN A 5 -1.45 -3.38 -6.33
C ASN A 5 -2.07 -3.92 -7.61
N THR A 6 -2.18 -3.07 -8.60
CA THR A 6 -2.59 -3.42 -9.96
C THR A 6 -1.77 -2.63 -10.98
N ALA A 7 -1.68 -3.11 -12.19
CA ALA A 7 -1.01 -2.40 -13.28
C ALA A 7 -1.92 -2.32 -14.50
N VAL A 8 -1.93 -1.18 -15.16
CA VAL A 8 -2.68 -0.91 -16.39
C VAL A 8 -1.72 -0.41 -17.46
N GLU A 9 -1.81 -0.97 -18.65
CA GLU A 9 -1.10 -0.44 -19.82
C GLU A 9 -1.97 0.59 -20.55
N HIS A 10 -1.43 1.75 -20.82
CA HIS A 10 -2.09 2.82 -21.57
C HIS A 10 -1.20 3.29 -22.71
N MET A 11 -1.79 3.42 -23.91
CA MET A 11 -1.08 3.87 -25.10
C MET A 11 -1.09 5.40 -25.18
N ILE A 12 0.09 6.02 -25.21
CA ILE A 12 0.25 7.46 -25.31
C ILE A 12 1.16 7.78 -26.50
N GLY A 13 0.60 8.46 -27.49
CA GLY A 13 1.36 8.79 -28.70
C GLY A 13 1.95 7.58 -29.42
N GLY A 14 1.32 6.39 -29.28
CA GLY A 14 1.81 5.13 -29.85
C GLY A 14 2.84 4.39 -28.99
N VAL A 15 3.18 4.90 -27.80
CA VAL A 15 4.10 4.26 -26.86
C VAL A 15 3.28 3.65 -25.71
N PRO A 16 3.49 2.36 -25.37
CA PRO A 16 2.85 1.77 -24.20
C PRO A 16 3.49 2.31 -22.91
N VAL A 17 2.66 2.79 -22.00
CA VAL A 17 3.06 3.23 -20.66
C VAL A 17 2.38 2.34 -19.64
N THR A 18 3.15 1.73 -18.76
CA THR A 18 2.64 0.96 -17.63
C THR A 18 2.39 1.88 -16.45
N ILE A 19 1.16 1.93 -15.97
CA ILE A 19 0.75 2.69 -14.79
C ILE A 19 0.49 1.68 -13.69
N ASN A 20 1.35 1.68 -12.66
CA ASN A 20 1.14 0.91 -11.46
C ASN A 20 0.22 1.69 -10.51
N ILE A 21 -0.89 1.10 -10.13
CA ILE A 21 -1.88 1.69 -9.23
C ILE A 21 -1.79 0.96 -7.89
N ILE A 22 -1.58 1.72 -6.83
CA ILE A 22 -1.55 1.22 -5.47
C ILE A 22 -2.75 1.80 -4.74
N ASP A 23 -3.73 0.94 -4.43
CA ASP A 23 -4.91 1.32 -3.68
C ASP A 23 -4.58 1.34 -2.19
N THR A 24 -4.76 2.50 -1.54
CA THR A 24 -4.46 2.68 -0.11
C THR A 24 -5.69 2.46 0.75
N PRO A 25 -5.54 1.83 1.94
CA PRO A 25 -6.64 1.83 2.91
C PRO A 25 -7.02 3.26 3.31
N GLY A 26 -8.32 3.55 3.34
CA GLY A 26 -8.81 4.89 3.69
C GLY A 26 -8.87 5.18 5.19
N HIS A 27 -8.74 4.18 6.08
CA HIS A 27 -8.93 4.35 7.51
C HIS A 27 -7.61 4.63 8.25
N ALA A 28 -7.64 5.56 9.22
CA ALA A 28 -6.46 5.99 9.98
C ALA A 28 -5.77 4.85 10.77
N ASP A 29 -6.52 3.80 11.15
CA ASP A 29 -5.96 2.61 11.84
C ASP A 29 -4.92 1.86 10.99
N PHE A 30 -4.91 2.08 9.67
CA PHE A 30 -3.97 1.50 8.71
C PHE A 30 -2.90 2.51 8.26
N GLY A 31 -2.69 3.59 9.00
CA GLY A 31 -1.76 4.67 8.65
C GLY A 31 -0.33 4.19 8.37
N GLY A 32 0.19 3.21 9.13
CA GLY A 32 1.50 2.63 8.85
C GLY A 32 1.58 1.87 7.53
N GLU A 33 0.47 1.32 7.05
CA GLU A 33 0.41 0.73 5.71
C GLU A 33 0.39 1.82 4.63
N VAL A 34 -0.38 2.87 4.84
CA VAL A 34 -0.44 4.03 3.95
C VAL A 34 0.95 4.64 3.77
N GLU A 35 1.68 4.92 4.85
CA GLU A 35 3.04 5.49 4.78
C GLU A 35 4.02 4.61 3.98
N ARG A 36 3.95 3.29 4.14
CA ARG A 36 4.80 2.35 3.40
C ARG A 36 4.51 2.35 1.92
N VAL A 37 3.22 2.37 1.58
CA VAL A 37 2.76 2.29 0.19
C VAL A 37 3.03 3.59 -0.56
N LEU A 38 2.83 4.73 0.09
CA LEU A 38 3.12 6.04 -0.50
C LEU A 38 4.58 6.21 -0.91
N ARG A 39 5.52 5.55 -0.23
CA ARG A 39 6.95 5.55 -0.62
C ARG A 39 7.24 4.82 -1.92
N LEU A 40 6.31 3.98 -2.40
CA LEU A 40 6.43 3.31 -3.69
C LEU A 40 5.91 4.17 -4.85
N ALA A 41 5.17 5.24 -4.54
CA ALA A 41 4.47 6.05 -5.51
C ALA A 41 5.34 7.21 -6.04
N ASP A 42 5.11 7.60 -7.28
CA ASP A 42 5.70 8.77 -7.93
C ASP A 42 4.72 9.95 -7.97
N GLY A 43 3.45 9.73 -7.63
CA GLY A 43 2.39 10.72 -7.51
C GLY A 43 1.17 10.13 -6.82
N CYS A 44 0.17 10.95 -6.54
CA CYS A 44 -1.06 10.48 -5.94
C CYS A 44 -2.31 10.97 -6.68
N LEU A 45 -3.32 10.08 -6.76
CA LEU A 45 -4.67 10.44 -7.15
C LEU A 45 -5.48 10.67 -5.88
N LEU A 46 -5.91 11.91 -5.64
CA LEU A 46 -6.78 12.24 -4.54
C LEU A 46 -8.23 12.08 -4.99
N LEU A 47 -8.86 10.96 -4.64
CA LEU A 47 -10.27 10.70 -4.92
C LEU A 47 -11.15 11.35 -3.87
N VAL A 48 -12.09 12.20 -4.33
CA VAL A 48 -13.03 12.92 -3.46
C VAL A 48 -14.45 12.70 -4.00
N ASP A 49 -15.40 12.46 -3.11
CA ASP A 49 -16.82 12.36 -3.46
C ASP A 49 -17.37 13.74 -3.82
N ALA A 50 -18.10 13.86 -4.92
CA ALA A 50 -18.66 15.12 -5.40
C ALA A 50 -19.74 15.72 -4.48
N PHE A 51 -20.26 14.95 -3.52
CA PHE A 51 -21.23 15.40 -2.53
C PHE A 51 -20.59 15.56 -1.15
N ASP A 52 -19.91 14.52 -0.63
CA ASP A 52 -19.38 14.50 0.72
C ASP A 52 -18.15 15.41 0.89
N GLY A 53 -17.38 15.62 -0.19
CA GLY A 53 -16.13 16.38 -0.14
C GLY A 53 -14.99 15.61 0.53
N PRO A 54 -13.91 16.31 0.93
CA PRO A 54 -12.79 15.70 1.62
C PRO A 54 -13.16 15.28 3.05
N MET A 55 -12.96 14.01 3.37
CA MET A 55 -13.25 13.41 4.66
C MET A 55 -12.01 13.46 5.59
N PRO A 56 -12.16 13.24 6.93
CA PRO A 56 -11.00 13.25 7.86
C PRO A 56 -9.88 12.30 7.46
N GLN A 57 -10.22 11.13 6.88
CA GLN A 57 -9.24 10.18 6.36
C GLN A 57 -8.46 10.74 5.17
N THR A 58 -9.14 11.52 4.31
CA THR A 58 -8.53 12.22 3.18
C THR A 58 -7.43 13.17 3.67
N LYS A 59 -7.72 13.94 4.73
CA LYS A 59 -6.74 14.85 5.35
C LYS A 59 -5.49 14.13 5.81
N PHE A 60 -5.65 12.99 6.49
CA PHE A 60 -4.51 12.19 6.97
C PHE A 60 -3.64 11.68 5.81
N VAL A 61 -4.24 11.01 4.82
CA VAL A 61 -3.50 10.41 3.70
C VAL A 61 -2.85 11.49 2.83
N LEU A 62 -3.57 12.58 2.57
CA LEU A 62 -3.03 13.71 1.79
C LEU A 62 -1.86 14.39 2.50
N GLY A 63 -1.94 14.60 3.83
CA GLY A 63 -0.83 15.13 4.60
C GLY A 63 0.43 14.29 4.47
N LYS A 64 0.30 12.95 4.55
CA LYS A 64 1.43 12.03 4.36
C LYS A 64 1.97 12.02 2.92
N ALA A 65 1.11 12.17 1.93
CA ALA A 65 1.53 12.30 0.54
C ALA A 65 2.34 13.59 0.31
N LEU A 66 1.89 14.71 0.87
CA LEU A 66 2.59 16.00 0.80
C LEU A 66 3.94 15.98 1.52
N GLU A 67 4.03 15.34 2.70
CA GLU A 67 5.30 15.13 3.43
C GLU A 67 6.35 14.39 2.58
N LEU A 68 5.90 13.51 1.68
CA LEU A 68 6.75 12.78 0.72
C LEU A 68 6.98 13.53 -0.59
N GLY A 69 6.47 14.76 -0.73
CA GLY A 69 6.60 15.57 -1.94
C GLY A 69 5.75 15.09 -3.12
N LEU A 70 4.74 14.23 -2.88
CA LEU A 70 3.87 13.73 -3.94
C LEU A 70 2.87 14.81 -4.35
N LYS A 71 2.87 15.16 -5.65
CA LYS A 71 1.90 16.09 -6.21
C LYS A 71 0.54 15.40 -6.40
N PRO A 72 -0.56 15.94 -5.84
CA PRO A 72 -1.88 15.35 -6.01
C PRO A 72 -2.49 15.69 -7.39
N VAL A 73 -3.11 14.69 -8.02
CA VAL A 73 -4.09 14.85 -9.09
C VAL A 73 -5.47 14.65 -8.46
N VAL A 74 -6.30 15.67 -8.44
CA VAL A 74 -7.61 15.62 -7.80
C VAL A 74 -8.62 14.98 -8.74
N VAL A 75 -9.30 13.95 -8.28
CA VAL A 75 -10.35 13.24 -9.02
C VAL A 75 -11.66 13.35 -8.24
N VAL A 76 -12.55 14.18 -8.72
CA VAL A 76 -13.88 14.36 -8.15
C VAL A 76 -14.80 13.30 -8.73
N ASN A 77 -15.12 12.29 -7.92
CA ASN A 77 -15.91 11.13 -8.32
C ASN A 77 -17.40 11.29 -7.94
N LYS A 78 -18.24 10.47 -8.56
CA LYS A 78 -19.70 10.44 -8.38
C LYS A 78 -20.41 11.73 -8.83
N VAL A 79 -19.87 12.40 -9.85
CA VAL A 79 -20.50 13.61 -10.42
C VAL A 79 -21.81 13.31 -11.16
N ASP A 80 -22.15 12.04 -11.35
CA ASP A 80 -23.46 11.57 -11.87
C ASP A 80 -24.59 11.69 -10.84
N ARG A 81 -24.29 11.95 -9.56
CA ARG A 81 -25.32 12.11 -8.53
C ARG A 81 -26.07 13.44 -8.71
N PRO A 82 -27.41 13.45 -8.48
CA PRO A 82 -28.23 14.66 -8.62
C PRO A 82 -27.89 15.74 -7.57
N ASP A 83 -27.31 15.35 -6.46
CA ASP A 83 -26.89 16.20 -5.34
C ASP A 83 -25.39 16.56 -5.38
N ALA A 84 -24.72 16.28 -6.49
CA ALA A 84 -23.30 16.60 -6.67
C ALA A 84 -23.04 18.11 -6.67
N ARG A 85 -22.03 18.55 -5.90
CA ARG A 85 -21.56 19.95 -5.76
C ARG A 85 -20.07 20.05 -6.12
N ALA A 86 -19.71 19.45 -7.23
CA ALA A 86 -18.31 19.19 -7.61
C ALA A 86 -17.39 20.43 -7.59
N GLN A 87 -17.89 21.62 -7.96
CA GLN A 87 -17.08 22.85 -7.92
C GLN A 87 -16.80 23.32 -6.49
N GLU A 88 -17.76 23.19 -5.57
CA GLU A 88 -17.59 23.51 -4.16
C GLU A 88 -16.58 22.54 -3.53
N VAL A 89 -16.66 21.25 -3.86
CA VAL A 89 -15.71 20.23 -3.41
C VAL A 89 -14.28 20.53 -3.86
N VAL A 90 -14.07 21.05 -5.07
CA VAL A 90 -12.74 21.50 -5.53
C VAL A 90 -12.20 22.62 -4.65
N HIS A 91 -13.03 23.59 -4.25
CA HIS A 91 -12.62 24.65 -3.32
C HIS A 91 -12.31 24.10 -1.92
N GLU A 92 -13.10 23.15 -1.41
CA GLU A 92 -12.83 22.47 -0.13
C GLU A 92 -11.49 21.71 -0.16
N VAL A 93 -11.15 21.09 -1.28
CA VAL A 93 -9.83 20.44 -1.47
C VAL A 93 -8.71 21.47 -1.47
N PHE A 94 -8.91 22.63 -2.12
CA PHE A 94 -7.93 23.71 -2.10
C PHE A 94 -7.71 24.22 -0.67
N ASP A 95 -8.78 24.49 0.08
CA ASP A 95 -8.70 24.94 1.47
C ASP A 95 -8.00 23.91 2.36
N LEU A 96 -8.27 22.62 2.14
CA LEU A 96 -7.58 21.52 2.83
C LEU A 96 -6.07 21.50 2.53
N LEU A 97 -5.66 21.71 1.29
CA LEU A 97 -4.24 21.77 0.92
C LEU A 97 -3.56 22.98 1.59
N VAL A 98 -4.21 24.14 1.63
CA VAL A 98 -3.70 25.31 2.36
C VAL A 98 -3.59 25.03 3.86
N GLU A 99 -4.59 24.38 4.47
CA GLU A 99 -4.56 23.99 5.88
C GLU A 99 -3.40 23.04 6.20
N LEU A 100 -3.06 22.13 5.29
CA LEU A 100 -1.96 21.20 5.39
C LEU A 100 -0.59 21.82 5.09
N GLY A 101 -0.54 23.12 4.74
CA GLY A 101 0.71 23.82 4.44
C GLY A 101 1.34 23.38 3.11
N ALA A 102 0.52 22.98 2.14
CA ALA A 102 1.01 22.58 0.83
C ALA A 102 1.77 23.73 0.14
N GLU A 103 2.86 23.38 -0.53
CA GLU A 103 3.65 24.35 -1.32
C GLU A 103 2.89 24.80 -2.58
N ASP A 104 3.24 25.94 -3.14
CA ASP A 104 2.57 26.56 -4.30
C ASP A 104 2.39 25.60 -5.48
N HIS A 105 3.35 24.70 -5.71
CA HIS A 105 3.28 23.72 -6.79
C HIS A 105 2.17 22.66 -6.56
N ALA A 106 1.83 22.34 -5.32
CA ALA A 106 0.74 21.42 -4.97
C ALA A 106 -0.62 22.12 -4.95
N LEU A 107 -0.66 23.45 -4.73
CA LEU A 107 -1.88 24.24 -4.80
C LEU A 107 -2.37 24.42 -6.25
N SER A 108 -1.48 24.28 -7.24
CA SER A 108 -1.83 24.27 -8.67
C SER A 108 -2.10 22.84 -9.16
N PHE A 109 -3.08 22.16 -8.54
CA PHE A 109 -3.41 20.78 -8.87
C PHE A 109 -4.35 20.65 -10.07
N PRO A 110 -4.18 19.62 -10.91
CA PRO A 110 -5.12 19.29 -11.96
C PRO A 110 -6.37 18.64 -11.39
N VAL A 111 -7.53 18.94 -11.98
CA VAL A 111 -8.82 18.36 -11.59
C VAL A 111 -9.35 17.52 -12.75
N VAL A 112 -9.86 16.33 -12.40
CA VAL A 112 -10.60 15.44 -13.28
C VAL A 112 -11.92 15.08 -12.61
N TYR A 113 -13.01 15.19 -13.33
CA TYR A 113 -14.35 14.80 -12.89
C TYR A 113 -14.67 13.43 -13.43
N CYS A 114 -15.28 12.55 -12.63
CA CYS A 114 -15.61 11.21 -13.09
C CYS A 114 -16.86 10.62 -12.45
N SER A 115 -17.39 9.61 -13.11
CA SER A 115 -18.33 8.64 -12.54
C SER A 115 -17.72 7.26 -12.66
N GLY A 116 -17.15 6.76 -11.55
CA GLY A 116 -16.63 5.39 -11.49
C GLY A 116 -17.72 4.34 -11.74
N ARG A 117 -18.96 4.65 -11.41
CA ARG A 117 -20.12 3.78 -11.65
C ARG A 117 -20.46 3.65 -13.14
N GLU A 118 -20.43 4.77 -13.86
CA GLU A 118 -20.74 4.81 -15.30
C GLU A 118 -19.50 4.61 -16.19
N GLY A 119 -18.30 4.62 -15.61
CA GLY A 119 -17.05 4.33 -16.33
C GLY A 119 -16.56 5.46 -17.24
N TRP A 120 -16.75 6.72 -16.86
CA TRP A 120 -16.28 7.87 -17.65
C TRP A 120 -15.57 8.92 -16.79
N ALA A 121 -14.70 9.70 -17.43
CA ALA A 121 -13.97 10.81 -16.80
C ALA A 121 -13.73 11.94 -17.78
N THR A 122 -13.75 13.19 -17.29
CA THR A 122 -13.57 14.40 -18.08
C THR A 122 -12.79 15.48 -17.32
N ARG A 123 -12.18 16.41 -18.02
CA ARG A 123 -11.58 17.63 -17.44
C ARG A 123 -12.54 18.80 -17.39
N ASP A 124 -13.60 18.77 -18.20
CA ASP A 124 -14.65 19.76 -18.20
C ASP A 124 -15.97 19.13 -17.77
N ILE A 125 -16.47 19.53 -16.60
CA ILE A 125 -17.70 19.00 -16.00
C ILE A 125 -18.93 19.11 -16.91
N ASN A 126 -18.91 20.07 -17.85
CA ASN A 126 -20.01 20.25 -18.79
C ASN A 126 -19.94 19.30 -19.99
N THR A 127 -18.84 18.55 -20.13
CA THR A 127 -18.62 17.64 -21.24
C THR A 127 -18.56 16.21 -20.76
N LYS A 128 -19.61 15.43 -21.02
CA LYS A 128 -19.63 14.00 -20.70
C LYS A 128 -18.89 13.20 -21.77
N THR A 129 -17.95 12.37 -21.32
CA THR A 129 -17.22 11.41 -22.14
C THR A 129 -17.80 9.99 -21.98
N THR A 130 -17.20 9.01 -22.64
CA THR A 130 -17.64 7.62 -22.60
C THR A 130 -16.61 6.65 -22.02
N ASP A 131 -15.45 7.18 -21.58
CA ASP A 131 -14.34 6.38 -21.06
C ASP A 131 -13.56 7.11 -19.96
N MET A 132 -12.62 6.42 -19.34
CA MET A 132 -11.78 6.92 -18.25
C MET A 132 -10.46 7.55 -18.73
N ARG A 133 -10.30 7.80 -20.02
CA ARG A 133 -9.05 8.24 -20.63
C ARG A 133 -8.50 9.53 -20.02
N ALA A 134 -9.37 10.46 -19.65
CA ALA A 134 -8.98 11.73 -19.04
C ALA A 134 -8.16 11.57 -17.76
N ILE A 135 -8.41 10.51 -16.97
CA ILE A 135 -7.61 10.19 -15.77
C ILE A 135 -6.21 9.73 -16.18
N PHE A 136 -6.10 8.77 -17.10
CA PHE A 136 -4.80 8.26 -17.56
C PHE A 136 -3.94 9.36 -18.19
N GLU A 137 -4.54 10.22 -18.99
CA GLU A 137 -3.87 11.38 -19.57
C GLU A 137 -3.41 12.39 -18.51
N ALA A 138 -4.21 12.58 -17.44
CA ALA A 138 -3.82 13.42 -16.32
C ALA A 138 -2.63 12.82 -15.57
N ILE A 139 -2.64 11.51 -15.28
CA ILE A 139 -1.53 10.81 -14.64
C ILE A 139 -0.24 11.03 -15.43
N VAL A 140 -0.25 10.72 -16.72
CA VAL A 140 0.98 10.78 -17.54
C VAL A 140 1.51 12.19 -17.72
N ARG A 141 0.63 13.19 -17.72
CA ARG A 141 1.06 14.59 -17.84
C ARG A 141 1.61 15.17 -16.55
N GLU A 142 1.04 14.77 -15.40
CA GLU A 142 1.28 15.45 -14.13
C GLU A 142 2.20 14.65 -13.17
N VAL A 143 2.23 13.34 -13.33
CA VAL A 143 3.09 12.47 -12.52
C VAL A 143 4.38 12.21 -13.27
N SER A 144 5.51 12.61 -12.70
CA SER A 144 6.81 12.32 -13.28
C SER A 144 7.07 10.81 -13.31
N PRO A 145 7.71 10.29 -14.35
CA PRO A 145 8.15 8.89 -14.33
C PRO A 145 9.17 8.67 -13.21
N PRO A 146 9.32 7.43 -12.73
CA PRO A 146 10.28 7.11 -11.68
C PRO A 146 11.71 7.51 -12.07
N GLU A 147 12.45 8.10 -11.12
CA GLU A 147 13.90 8.25 -11.24
C GLU A 147 14.54 6.87 -11.07
N ALA A 148 14.73 6.15 -12.15
CA ALA A 148 15.16 4.77 -12.14
C ALA A 148 16.36 4.57 -13.06
N ASP A 149 17.44 4.00 -12.51
CA ASP A 149 18.66 3.72 -13.27
C ASP A 149 18.93 2.19 -13.27
N PRO A 150 18.65 1.52 -14.40
CA PRO A 150 18.87 0.08 -14.51
C PRO A 150 20.35 -0.33 -14.57
N THR A 151 21.28 0.63 -14.73
CA THR A 151 22.72 0.36 -14.83
C THR A 151 23.42 0.33 -13.48
N LYS A 152 22.76 0.83 -12.42
CA LYS A 152 23.28 0.82 -11.06
C LYS A 152 23.18 -0.58 -10.41
N PRO A 153 23.90 -0.84 -9.33
CA PRO A 153 23.70 -2.05 -8.53
C PRO A 153 22.25 -2.18 -8.06
N LEU A 154 21.77 -3.42 -8.01
CA LEU A 154 20.40 -3.72 -7.60
C LEU A 154 20.09 -3.17 -6.20
N GLN A 155 18.99 -2.47 -6.09
CA GLN A 155 18.35 -2.07 -4.83
C GLN A 155 16.82 -2.15 -4.99
N ALA A 156 16.17 -2.96 -4.16
CA ALA A 156 14.71 -3.02 -4.09
C ALA A 156 14.26 -2.97 -2.62
N LEU A 157 13.17 -2.28 -2.35
CA LEU A 157 12.60 -2.13 -1.00
C LEU A 157 11.32 -2.97 -0.89
N VAL A 158 11.25 -3.80 0.14
CA VAL A 158 10.05 -4.57 0.47
C VAL A 158 9.16 -3.73 1.39
N THR A 159 7.93 -3.46 0.96
CA THR A 159 6.99 -2.60 1.70
C THR A 159 5.77 -3.33 2.21
N SER A 160 5.44 -4.47 1.63
CA SER A 160 4.39 -5.33 2.13
C SER A 160 4.73 -6.80 1.95
N LEU A 161 4.08 -7.66 2.73
CA LEU A 161 4.20 -9.09 2.66
C LEU A 161 2.85 -9.69 2.28
N ASP A 162 2.92 -10.76 1.52
CA ASP A 162 1.82 -11.68 1.28
C ASP A 162 2.27 -13.09 1.63
N TYR A 163 1.34 -13.99 1.78
CA TYR A 163 1.62 -15.37 2.13
C TYR A 163 0.84 -16.33 1.24
N ASN A 164 1.50 -17.36 0.81
CA ASN A 164 0.87 -18.45 0.08
C ASN A 164 1.33 -19.79 0.70
N GLU A 165 0.41 -20.68 0.94
CA GLU A 165 0.69 -21.97 1.61
C GLU A 165 1.73 -22.83 0.88
N TYR A 166 1.89 -22.66 -0.43
CA TYR A 166 2.82 -23.45 -1.26
C TYR A 166 4.22 -22.83 -1.36
N VAL A 167 4.29 -21.52 -1.39
CA VAL A 167 5.57 -20.80 -1.64
C VAL A 167 6.05 -19.98 -0.43
N GLY A 168 5.27 -19.95 0.64
CA GLY A 168 5.58 -19.22 1.86
C GLY A 168 5.40 -17.71 1.70
N ARG A 169 6.28 -16.92 2.35
CA ARG A 169 6.26 -15.46 2.32
C ARG A 169 6.62 -14.92 0.94
N ILE A 170 5.87 -13.93 0.51
CA ILE A 170 6.04 -13.20 -0.75
C ILE A 170 6.32 -11.75 -0.40
N GLY A 171 7.51 -11.25 -0.71
CA GLY A 171 7.86 -9.84 -0.52
C GLY A 171 7.34 -8.99 -1.67
N ILE A 172 6.53 -7.97 -1.39
CA ILE A 172 6.03 -7.03 -2.40
C ILE A 172 6.77 -5.70 -2.21
N GLY A 173 7.30 -5.17 -3.31
CA GLY A 173 8.07 -3.94 -3.25
C GLY A 173 8.39 -3.36 -4.61
N ARG A 174 9.27 -2.35 -4.60
CA ARG A 174 9.73 -1.64 -5.79
C ARG A 174 11.23 -1.79 -5.98
N VAL A 175 11.64 -1.96 -7.22
CA VAL A 175 13.04 -1.87 -7.63
C VAL A 175 13.40 -0.40 -7.82
N PHE A 176 14.31 0.12 -7.00
CA PHE A 176 14.75 1.52 -7.08
C PHE A 176 15.97 1.71 -7.98
N ALA A 177 16.82 0.68 -8.10
CA ALA A 177 17.99 0.71 -8.96
C ALA A 177 18.31 -0.68 -9.48
N GLY A 178 18.97 -0.74 -10.63
CA GLY A 178 19.44 -1.97 -11.24
C GLY A 178 18.36 -2.82 -11.89
N VAL A 179 18.70 -4.08 -12.11
CA VAL A 179 17.83 -5.11 -12.68
C VAL A 179 17.89 -6.34 -11.79
N MET A 180 16.74 -6.92 -11.51
CA MET A 180 16.61 -8.17 -10.76
C MET A 180 16.15 -9.30 -11.68
N LYS A 181 16.80 -10.46 -11.60
CA LYS A 181 16.48 -11.63 -12.42
C LYS A 181 16.03 -12.81 -11.57
N THR A 182 15.17 -13.61 -12.11
CA THR A 182 14.79 -14.92 -11.53
C THR A 182 16.06 -15.80 -11.42
N GLY A 183 16.22 -16.43 -10.27
CA GLY A 183 17.42 -17.25 -9.98
C GLY A 183 18.64 -16.47 -9.50
N GLN A 184 18.60 -15.14 -9.43
CA GLN A 184 19.72 -14.30 -9.00
C GLN A 184 19.99 -14.43 -7.50
N GLN A 185 21.27 -14.46 -7.13
CA GLN A 185 21.70 -14.30 -5.74
C GLN A 185 21.58 -12.84 -5.33
N VAL A 186 21.07 -12.60 -4.14
CA VAL A 186 20.85 -11.28 -3.56
C VAL A 186 21.25 -11.26 -2.09
N THR A 187 21.49 -10.08 -1.58
CA THR A 187 21.68 -9.83 -0.14
C THR A 187 20.46 -9.09 0.38
N ILE A 188 19.79 -9.66 1.38
CA ILE A 188 18.72 -9.00 2.12
C ILE A 188 19.37 -8.25 3.28
N ILE A 189 19.17 -6.93 3.32
CA ILE A 189 19.64 -6.07 4.40
C ILE A 189 18.42 -5.78 5.29
N LYS A 190 18.52 -6.24 6.53
CA LYS A 190 17.48 -6.05 7.54
C LYS A 190 17.47 -4.62 8.08
N ARG A 191 16.37 -4.23 8.74
CA ARG A 191 16.25 -2.91 9.38
C ARG A 191 17.28 -2.63 10.46
N ASP A 192 17.81 -3.66 11.12
CA ASP A 192 18.89 -3.57 12.11
C ASP A 192 20.31 -3.54 11.50
N GLY A 193 20.39 -3.56 10.16
CA GLY A 193 21.64 -3.58 9.41
C GLY A 193 22.25 -4.97 9.23
N THR A 194 21.67 -6.02 9.80
CA THR A 194 22.12 -7.39 9.54
C THR A 194 21.83 -7.81 8.11
N THR A 195 22.67 -8.69 7.57
CA THR A 195 22.56 -9.15 6.18
C THR A 195 22.34 -10.63 6.10
N VAL A 196 21.48 -11.06 5.16
CA VAL A 196 21.19 -12.47 4.88
C VAL A 196 21.34 -12.71 3.38
N SER A 197 22.15 -13.70 3.02
CA SER A 197 22.24 -14.15 1.62
C SER A 197 20.97 -14.92 1.23
N SER A 198 20.42 -14.62 0.08
CA SER A 198 19.20 -15.25 -0.42
C SER A 198 19.23 -15.39 -1.93
N LYS A 199 18.29 -16.17 -2.46
CA LYS A 199 18.09 -16.34 -3.90
C LYS A 199 16.67 -16.02 -4.28
N VAL A 200 16.48 -15.19 -5.29
CA VAL A 200 15.16 -14.90 -5.85
C VAL A 200 14.70 -16.13 -6.65
N GLN A 201 13.76 -16.89 -6.14
CA GLN A 201 13.28 -18.10 -6.84
C GLN A 201 12.37 -17.73 -8.01
N GLN A 202 11.45 -16.78 -7.79
CA GLN A 202 10.53 -16.32 -8.81
C GLN A 202 10.21 -14.83 -8.61
N ILE A 203 10.00 -14.14 -9.72
CA ILE A 203 9.52 -12.75 -9.77
C ILE A 203 8.14 -12.74 -10.40
N LEU A 204 7.20 -12.07 -9.74
CA LEU A 204 5.85 -11.88 -10.25
C LEU A 204 5.61 -10.39 -10.49
N GLN A 205 5.17 -10.04 -11.68
CA GLN A 205 4.77 -8.67 -12.05
C GLN A 205 3.24 -8.54 -12.00
N PHE A 206 2.75 -7.34 -11.69
CA PHE A 206 1.32 -7.07 -11.68
C PHE A 206 0.83 -6.85 -13.13
N ALA A 207 -0.25 -7.54 -13.50
CA ALA A 207 -0.92 -7.41 -14.79
C ALA A 207 -2.45 -7.38 -14.55
N GLY A 208 -3.03 -6.19 -14.54
CA GLY A 208 -4.36 -5.99 -13.99
C GLY A 208 -4.40 -6.42 -12.53
N LEU A 209 -5.38 -7.21 -12.15
CA LEU A 209 -5.53 -7.76 -10.79
C LEU A 209 -4.75 -9.08 -10.57
N LYS A 210 -4.04 -9.57 -11.58
CA LYS A 210 -3.29 -10.83 -11.52
C LYS A 210 -1.81 -10.56 -11.33
N ARG A 211 -1.10 -11.59 -10.86
CA ARG A 211 0.36 -11.63 -10.82
C ARG A 211 0.83 -12.65 -11.85
N VAL A 212 1.73 -12.25 -12.72
CA VAL A 212 2.30 -13.09 -13.78
C VAL A 212 3.79 -13.28 -13.56
N PRO A 213 4.33 -14.49 -13.74
CA PRO A 213 5.76 -14.72 -13.61
C PRO A 213 6.51 -14.05 -14.76
N VAL A 214 7.65 -13.42 -14.40
CA VAL A 214 8.56 -12.77 -15.35
C VAL A 214 10.00 -13.20 -15.08
N GLU A 215 10.85 -13.15 -16.11
CA GLU A 215 12.25 -13.49 -15.97
C GLU A 215 13.06 -12.40 -15.28
N GLN A 216 12.68 -11.14 -15.47
CA GLN A 216 13.36 -10.00 -14.87
C GLN A 216 12.43 -8.81 -14.66
N VAL A 217 12.81 -7.94 -13.72
CA VAL A 217 12.24 -6.62 -13.49
C VAL A 217 13.36 -5.59 -13.40
N SER A 218 13.04 -4.35 -13.74
CA SER A 218 14.00 -3.25 -13.80
C SER A 218 13.68 -2.16 -12.78
N ALA A 219 14.62 -1.27 -12.55
CA ALA A 219 14.41 -0.06 -11.76
C ALA A 219 13.14 0.66 -12.21
N GLY A 220 12.29 1.04 -11.25
CA GLY A 220 10.96 1.61 -11.43
C GLY A 220 9.81 0.61 -11.29
N ASP A 221 10.05 -0.68 -11.52
CA ASP A 221 9.01 -1.71 -11.48
C ASP A 221 8.54 -2.03 -10.06
N LEU A 222 7.25 -2.31 -9.92
CA LEU A 222 6.66 -2.98 -8.77
C LEU A 222 6.62 -4.49 -9.02
N CYS A 223 7.04 -5.27 -8.05
CA CYS A 223 7.07 -6.73 -8.17
C CYS A 223 6.78 -7.44 -6.85
N ALA A 224 6.42 -8.71 -6.98
CA ALA A 224 6.32 -9.64 -5.86
C ALA A 224 7.42 -10.69 -5.98
N LEU A 225 8.19 -10.88 -4.91
CA LEU A 225 9.38 -11.73 -4.85
C LEU A 225 9.09 -12.99 -4.04
N VAL A 226 9.28 -14.13 -4.66
CA VAL A 226 9.01 -15.45 -4.09
C VAL A 226 10.32 -16.15 -3.76
N GLY A 227 10.33 -16.87 -2.63
CA GLY A 227 11.43 -17.74 -2.22
C GLY A 227 12.60 -17.02 -1.56
N LEU A 228 12.41 -15.76 -1.15
CA LEU A 228 13.39 -15.05 -0.33
C LEU A 228 13.41 -15.61 1.11
N THR A 229 14.62 -15.86 1.61
CA THR A 229 14.81 -16.34 2.97
C THR A 229 14.62 -15.20 3.97
N SER A 230 13.71 -15.38 4.93
CA SER A 230 13.49 -14.43 6.05
C SER A 230 13.25 -12.98 5.63
N VAL A 231 12.48 -12.76 4.55
CA VAL A 231 12.14 -11.41 4.12
C VAL A 231 11.09 -10.79 5.03
N ASP A 232 11.30 -9.52 5.41
CA ASP A 232 10.38 -8.72 6.22
C ASP A 232 10.13 -7.35 5.59
N ILE A 233 9.10 -6.67 6.07
CA ILE A 233 8.76 -5.31 5.61
C ILE A 233 9.85 -4.33 6.05
N GLY A 234 10.30 -3.49 5.12
CA GLY A 234 11.39 -2.54 5.31
C GLY A 234 12.77 -3.10 4.99
N ASP A 235 12.86 -4.39 4.61
CA ASP A 235 14.12 -4.97 4.15
C ASP A 235 14.49 -4.44 2.76
N THR A 236 15.79 -4.25 2.55
CA THR A 236 16.34 -3.95 1.22
C THR A 236 16.89 -5.22 0.59
N VAL A 237 16.47 -5.51 -0.63
CA VAL A 237 17.06 -6.56 -1.47
C VAL A 237 18.09 -5.90 -2.38
N ALA A 238 19.36 -6.26 -2.21
CA ALA A 238 20.48 -5.59 -2.87
C ALA A 238 21.40 -6.58 -3.62
N ALA A 239 22.21 -6.02 -4.50
CA ALA A 239 23.29 -6.78 -5.15
C ALA A 239 24.32 -7.27 -4.10
N PRO A 240 24.79 -8.54 -4.18
CA PRO A 240 25.72 -9.09 -3.20
C PRO A 240 27.07 -8.37 -3.15
N GLU A 241 27.51 -7.82 -4.28
CA GLU A 241 28.83 -7.20 -4.42
C GLU A 241 28.94 -5.84 -3.72
N ASN A 242 27.83 -5.12 -3.63
CA ASN A 242 27.77 -3.82 -2.98
C ASN A 242 26.40 -3.62 -2.33
N PRO A 243 26.11 -4.27 -1.20
CA PRO A 243 24.83 -4.19 -0.54
C PRO A 243 24.68 -2.84 0.18
N VAL A 244 23.82 -1.97 -0.35
CA VAL A 244 23.51 -0.67 0.23
C VAL A 244 22.04 -0.64 0.61
N ALA A 245 21.74 -0.34 1.88
CA ALA A 245 20.38 -0.25 2.38
C ALA A 245 19.66 1.00 1.84
N LEU A 246 18.41 0.84 1.48
CA LEU A 246 17.50 1.95 1.24
C LEU A 246 16.99 2.53 2.58
N PRO A 247 16.55 3.79 2.61
CA PRO A 247 15.96 4.38 3.81
C PRO A 247 14.80 3.52 4.33
N THR A 248 14.89 3.12 5.59
CA THR A 248 13.87 2.27 6.23
C THR A 248 12.55 3.01 6.38
N VAL A 249 11.45 2.27 6.27
CA VAL A 249 10.12 2.81 6.55
C VAL A 249 9.89 2.74 8.04
N HIS A 250 9.69 3.91 8.67
CA HIS A 250 9.26 3.93 10.07
C HIS A 250 7.80 3.47 10.15
N VAL A 251 7.53 2.50 10.99
CA VAL A 251 6.16 2.06 11.29
C VAL A 251 5.84 2.56 12.68
N ASP A 252 4.85 3.42 12.81
CA ASP A 252 4.41 3.92 14.11
C ASP A 252 4.04 2.76 15.03
N GLU A 253 4.30 2.94 16.31
CA GLU A 253 3.97 1.95 17.32
C GLU A 253 2.45 1.82 17.51
N PRO A 254 1.97 0.61 17.91
CA PRO A 254 0.57 0.41 18.23
C PRO A 254 0.16 1.28 19.42
N THR A 255 -1.03 1.89 19.33
CA THR A 255 -1.55 2.82 20.35
C THR A 255 -2.57 2.18 21.29
N MET A 256 -3.10 1.02 20.95
CA MET A 256 -4.14 0.34 21.72
C MET A 256 -3.75 -1.11 21.99
N THR A 257 -4.03 -1.59 23.19
CA THR A 257 -3.77 -2.98 23.59
C THR A 257 -5.04 -3.62 24.13
N MET A 258 -5.33 -4.83 23.69
CA MET A 258 -6.42 -5.67 24.19
C MET A 258 -5.87 -6.98 24.77
N LEU A 259 -6.56 -7.51 25.75
CA LEU A 259 -6.27 -8.82 26.33
C LEU A 259 -7.12 -9.88 25.62
N PHE A 260 -6.46 -10.81 24.95
CA PHE A 260 -7.08 -12.00 24.37
C PHE A 260 -6.85 -13.18 25.32
N LYS A 261 -7.91 -13.86 25.70
CA LYS A 261 -7.83 -15.07 26.53
C LYS A 261 -8.84 -16.11 26.06
N ILE A 262 -8.62 -17.34 26.47
CA ILE A 262 -9.61 -18.39 26.26
C ILE A 262 -10.91 -18.06 26.99
N ASN A 263 -12.02 -18.60 26.50
CA ASN A 263 -13.29 -18.50 27.19
C ASN A 263 -13.28 -19.39 28.44
N ASP A 264 -13.24 -18.79 29.62
CA ASP A 264 -13.27 -19.45 30.94
C ASP A 264 -14.66 -19.44 31.56
N SER A 265 -15.69 -19.05 30.80
CA SER A 265 -17.09 -19.06 31.26
C SER A 265 -17.68 -20.48 31.29
N PRO A 266 -18.82 -20.70 32.01
CA PRO A 266 -19.53 -21.96 31.98
C PRO A 266 -20.02 -22.44 30.61
N PHE A 267 -19.99 -21.56 29.61
CA PHE A 267 -20.37 -21.83 28.20
C PHE A 267 -19.16 -22.22 27.33
N CYS A 268 -17.98 -22.37 27.92
CA CYS A 268 -16.79 -22.77 27.18
C CYS A 268 -17.00 -24.11 26.48
N GLY A 269 -16.65 -24.20 25.20
CA GLY A 269 -16.75 -25.40 24.37
C GLY A 269 -18.16 -25.74 23.87
N GLN A 270 -19.15 -24.86 24.06
CA GLN A 270 -20.49 -25.05 23.50
C GLN A 270 -20.58 -24.48 22.07
N GLU A 271 -19.82 -23.42 21.78
CA GLU A 271 -19.73 -22.76 20.47
C GLU A 271 -18.27 -22.48 20.12
N GLY A 272 -17.94 -22.53 18.83
CA GLY A 272 -16.62 -22.29 18.27
C GLY A 272 -15.73 -23.53 18.19
N GLU A 273 -14.95 -23.62 17.11
CA GLU A 273 -14.05 -24.75 16.84
C GLU A 273 -12.62 -24.51 17.33
N PHE A 274 -12.17 -23.23 17.39
CA PHE A 274 -10.78 -22.86 17.69
C PHE A 274 -10.66 -22.12 19.03
N VAL A 275 -10.96 -22.82 20.11
CA VAL A 275 -11.14 -22.25 21.45
C VAL A 275 -9.98 -22.45 22.42
N THR A 276 -8.92 -23.18 22.02
CA THR A 276 -7.77 -23.46 22.88
C THR A 276 -6.71 -22.36 22.82
N SER A 277 -5.96 -22.15 23.90
CA SER A 277 -4.86 -21.17 23.96
C SER A 277 -3.81 -21.40 22.86
N ARG A 278 -3.52 -22.67 22.53
CA ARG A 278 -2.62 -23.01 21.44
C ARG A 278 -3.12 -22.53 20.08
N GLN A 279 -4.40 -22.74 19.77
CA GLN A 279 -5.00 -22.32 18.50
C GLN A 279 -5.07 -20.80 18.38
N ILE A 280 -5.42 -20.11 19.49
CA ILE A 280 -5.39 -18.64 19.53
C ILE A 280 -3.97 -18.13 19.27
N LYS A 281 -2.97 -18.72 19.94
CA LYS A 281 -1.57 -18.37 19.76
C LYS A 281 -1.12 -18.56 18.30
N GLU A 282 -1.36 -19.73 17.72
CA GLU A 282 -1.00 -20.03 16.33
C GLU A 282 -1.68 -19.06 15.34
N ARG A 283 -2.95 -18.68 15.60
CA ARG A 283 -3.66 -17.68 14.79
C ARG A 283 -3.06 -16.29 14.93
N LEU A 284 -2.71 -15.87 16.14
CA LEU A 284 -2.05 -14.58 16.38
C LEU A 284 -0.64 -14.53 15.76
N GLU A 285 0.14 -15.59 15.86
CA GLU A 285 1.46 -15.71 15.24
C GLU A 285 1.36 -15.60 13.70
N ARG A 286 0.37 -16.26 13.11
CA ARG A 286 0.07 -16.14 11.67
C ARG A 286 -0.32 -14.71 11.28
N GLU A 287 -1.07 -14.00 12.10
CA GLU A 287 -1.40 -12.59 11.85
C GLU A 287 -0.16 -11.70 11.86
N LEU A 288 0.79 -11.94 12.77
CA LEU A 288 2.06 -11.19 12.83
C LEU A 288 2.92 -11.37 11.57
N GLU A 289 2.73 -12.43 10.80
CA GLU A 289 3.45 -12.63 9.53
C GLU A 289 3.05 -11.60 8.47
N HIS A 290 1.83 -11.05 8.57
CA HIS A 290 1.26 -10.11 7.59
C HIS A 290 1.11 -8.70 8.15
N ASN A 291 0.90 -8.57 9.46
CA ASN A 291 0.54 -7.31 10.10
C ASN A 291 1.67 -6.79 11.00
N VAL A 292 2.57 -6.01 10.42
CA VAL A 292 3.73 -5.45 11.15
C VAL A 292 3.35 -4.32 12.12
N ALA A 293 2.15 -3.77 12.02
CA ALA A 293 1.64 -2.77 12.95
C ALA A 293 1.02 -3.40 14.21
N MET A 294 0.93 -4.73 14.26
CA MET A 294 0.45 -5.47 15.41
C MET A 294 1.61 -6.03 16.22
N ARG A 295 1.44 -6.09 17.53
CA ARG A 295 2.36 -6.78 18.45
C ARG A 295 1.58 -7.73 19.33
N VAL A 296 2.14 -8.89 19.59
CA VAL A 296 1.60 -9.89 20.51
C VAL A 296 2.65 -10.19 21.56
N ALA A 297 2.27 -10.04 22.82
CA ALA A 297 3.09 -10.39 23.97
C ALA A 297 2.32 -11.37 24.89
N PRO A 298 3.01 -12.23 25.63
CA PRO A 298 2.34 -13.08 26.63
C PRO A 298 1.68 -12.21 27.71
N GLY A 299 0.52 -12.63 28.19
CA GLY A 299 -0.18 -12.02 29.31
C GLY A 299 0.38 -12.47 30.65
N LYS A 300 -0.43 -12.35 31.70
CA LYS A 300 -0.06 -12.78 33.06
C LYS A 300 -0.07 -14.30 33.23
N THR A 301 -0.87 -14.98 32.43
CA THR A 301 -0.99 -16.45 32.42
C THR A 301 -0.64 -17.01 31.05
N SER A 302 -0.42 -18.31 30.93
CA SER A 302 -0.13 -18.99 29.64
C SER A 302 -1.27 -18.90 28.63
N ASP A 303 -2.47 -18.60 29.09
CA ASP A 303 -3.69 -18.58 28.29
C ASP A 303 -4.14 -17.16 27.93
N GLU A 304 -3.29 -16.18 28.24
CA GLU A 304 -3.53 -14.77 27.98
C GLU A 304 -2.49 -14.19 26.99
N PHE A 305 -2.96 -13.39 26.07
CA PHE A 305 -2.15 -12.71 25.06
C PHE A 305 -2.48 -11.21 25.04
N MET A 306 -1.47 -10.37 25.21
CA MET A 306 -1.58 -8.93 25.05
C MET A 306 -1.41 -8.61 23.55
N VAL A 307 -2.50 -8.24 22.89
CA VAL A 307 -2.51 -7.91 21.46
C VAL A 307 -2.61 -6.39 21.29
N SER A 308 -1.60 -5.81 20.71
CA SER A 308 -1.51 -4.36 20.49
C SER A 308 -1.67 -4.04 19.00
N GLY A 309 -2.54 -3.08 18.68
CA GLY A 309 -2.82 -2.60 17.33
C GLY A 309 -3.00 -1.08 17.29
N ARG A 310 -3.13 -0.51 16.12
CA ARG A 310 -3.25 0.94 15.95
C ARG A 310 -4.60 1.51 16.34
N GLY A 311 -5.67 0.71 16.30
CA GLY A 311 -7.00 1.19 16.64
C GLY A 311 -8.03 0.08 16.78
N VAL A 312 -9.24 0.50 17.15
CA VAL A 312 -10.36 -0.43 17.43
C VAL A 312 -10.75 -1.24 16.20
N LEU A 313 -10.76 -0.63 15.02
CA LEU A 313 -11.15 -1.32 13.78
C LEU A 313 -10.15 -2.42 13.42
N SER A 314 -8.86 -2.17 13.57
CA SER A 314 -7.81 -3.16 13.29
C SER A 314 -7.95 -4.39 14.19
N LEU A 315 -8.17 -4.17 15.49
CA LEU A 315 -8.39 -5.25 16.47
C LEU A 315 -9.77 -5.92 16.29
N GLY A 316 -10.80 -5.16 15.91
CA GLY A 316 -12.14 -5.67 15.59
C GLY A 316 -12.12 -6.64 14.42
N ILE A 317 -11.45 -6.27 13.32
CA ILE A 317 -11.28 -7.15 12.15
C ILE A 317 -10.53 -8.44 12.52
N LEU A 318 -9.49 -8.33 13.38
CA LEU A 318 -8.80 -9.51 13.87
C LEU A 318 -9.77 -10.46 14.61
N ILE A 319 -10.60 -9.93 15.50
CA ILE A 319 -11.58 -10.72 16.25
C ILE A 319 -12.59 -11.39 15.33
N GLU A 320 -13.11 -10.65 14.33
CA GLU A 320 -14.09 -11.18 13.38
C GLU A 320 -13.50 -12.26 12.44
N THR A 321 -12.19 -12.25 12.25
CA THR A 321 -11.50 -13.21 11.38
C THR A 321 -10.89 -14.39 12.14
N MET A 322 -10.94 -14.37 13.46
CA MET A 322 -10.52 -15.47 14.33
C MET A 322 -11.59 -16.55 14.47
#